data_5b5ac46ce898336ea6f92e633ef038f5
#
_entry.id   5b5ac46ce898336ea6f92e633ef038f5
#
_cell.length_a   1.000
_cell.length_b   1.000
_cell.length_c   1.000
_cell.angle_alpha   90.00
_cell.angle_beta   90.00
_cell.angle_gamma   90.00
#
_symmetry.space_group_name_H-M   'P 1'
#
loop_
_entity.id
_entity.type
_entity.pdbx_description
1 polymer ?
#
loop_
_entity_poly.entity_id
_entity_poly.type
_entity_poly.pdbx_seq_one_letter_code
_entity_poly.pdbx_strand_id
1 'polypeptide(L)'
;MPPRAAPMSPDDRRRAIIDAVRPLLIEHGDRLTTKLIAEAAGVAEGTIFRVFPDKEALLHAVAADTLNPRDAREHLQAALRDAGDLPTKVRLTADLMLNRSDQVVAVLMAMRKHWLHSAQERGASTGPDRGEDAGEEGSQKRHGPPEYVVVAHQALLERLTEVFAAHADELTVTPERAALLLRTLVLGSRNPGVRPEDRLSADEIAGVLLNGIHRRDTRTHHQRAQNEGE
;
A
#
# COMPACT_ATOMS: atom_id res chain seq x y z
N MET A 1 -26.54 -9.43 36.94
CA MET A 1 -26.50 -9.47 35.49
C MET A 1 -25.43 -8.52 35.02
N PRO A 2 -24.44 -8.95 34.21
CA PRO A 2 -23.48 -8.01 33.65
C PRO A 2 -24.21 -7.03 32.72
N PRO A 3 -23.81 -5.74 32.67
CA PRO A 3 -24.42 -4.75 31.79
C PRO A 3 -24.31 -5.21 30.34
N ARG A 4 -25.42 -5.16 29.61
CA ARG A 4 -25.47 -5.46 28.18
C ARG A 4 -24.56 -4.46 27.47
N ALA A 5 -23.56 -4.97 26.74
CA ALA A 5 -22.66 -4.13 25.96
C ALA A 5 -23.46 -3.16 25.08
N ALA A 6 -23.05 -1.89 25.07
CA ALA A 6 -23.70 -0.87 24.26
C ALA A 6 -23.69 -1.30 22.77
N PRO A 7 -24.75 -1.04 22.01
CA PRO A 7 -24.77 -1.38 20.58
C PRO A 7 -23.64 -0.65 19.86
N MET A 8 -22.83 -1.40 19.11
CA MET A 8 -21.76 -0.86 18.26
C MET A 8 -22.33 0.10 17.23
N SER A 9 -21.68 1.25 17.02
CA SER A 9 -22.10 2.22 16.01
C SER A 9 -22.01 1.60 14.59
N PRO A 10 -22.73 2.13 13.59
CA PRO A 10 -22.60 1.66 12.20
C PRO A 10 -21.17 1.72 11.68
N ASP A 11 -20.42 2.78 11.99
CA ASP A 11 -19.03 2.97 11.57
C ASP A 11 -18.08 2.01 12.27
N ASP A 12 -18.23 1.81 13.58
CA ASP A 12 -17.43 0.83 14.33
C ASP A 12 -17.69 -0.59 13.83
N ARG A 13 -18.93 -0.91 13.50
CA ARG A 13 -19.30 -2.22 12.92
C ARG A 13 -18.67 -2.40 11.55
N ARG A 14 -18.71 -1.36 10.71
CA ARG A 14 -18.07 -1.38 9.40
C ARG A 14 -16.58 -1.63 9.52
N ARG A 15 -15.91 -0.92 10.43
CA ARG A 15 -14.47 -1.07 10.70
C ARG A 15 -14.15 -2.47 11.23
N ALA A 16 -14.90 -2.98 12.21
CA ALA A 16 -14.71 -4.32 12.75
C ALA A 16 -14.80 -5.43 11.67
N ILE A 17 -15.76 -5.29 10.72
CA ILE A 17 -15.85 -6.23 9.59
C ILE A 17 -14.62 -6.13 8.68
N ILE A 18 -14.19 -4.92 8.32
CA ILE A 18 -13.00 -4.70 7.48
C ILE A 18 -11.75 -5.31 8.12
N ASP A 19 -11.54 -5.07 9.42
CA ASP A 19 -10.38 -5.57 10.18
C ASP A 19 -10.38 -7.10 10.26
N ALA A 20 -11.53 -7.72 10.44
CA ALA A 20 -11.67 -9.18 10.45
C ALA A 20 -11.44 -9.82 9.06
N VAL A 21 -11.82 -9.12 7.99
CA VAL A 21 -11.71 -9.62 6.60
C VAL A 21 -10.28 -9.55 6.07
N ARG A 22 -9.51 -8.53 6.46
CA ARG A 22 -8.16 -8.30 5.91
C ARG A 22 -7.24 -9.51 6.02
N PRO A 23 -7.02 -10.16 7.19
CA PRO A 23 -6.21 -11.36 7.29
C PRO A 23 -6.79 -12.54 6.51
N LEU A 24 -8.11 -12.73 6.53
CA LEU A 24 -8.77 -13.79 5.79
C LEU A 24 -8.64 -13.65 4.28
N LEU A 25 -8.67 -12.42 3.78
CA LEU A 25 -8.47 -12.13 2.35
C LEU A 25 -7.05 -12.52 1.90
N ILE A 26 -6.05 -12.25 2.73
CA ILE A 26 -4.66 -12.62 2.48
C ILE A 26 -4.51 -14.15 2.48
N GLU A 27 -5.14 -14.85 3.44
CA GLU A 27 -5.02 -16.29 3.60
C GLU A 27 -5.81 -17.09 2.57
N HIS A 28 -7.07 -16.70 2.34
CA HIS A 28 -8.01 -17.48 1.53
C HIS A 28 -8.21 -16.96 0.10
N GLY A 29 -7.91 -15.67 -0.15
CA GLY A 29 -8.03 -15.04 -1.47
C GLY A 29 -9.43 -15.17 -2.06
N ASP A 30 -9.52 -15.82 -3.23
CA ASP A 30 -10.76 -16.09 -3.97
C ASP A 30 -11.73 -17.06 -3.25
N ARG A 31 -11.20 -17.95 -2.38
CA ARG A 31 -12.00 -18.90 -1.59
C ARG A 31 -12.66 -18.29 -0.35
N LEU A 32 -12.48 -16.98 -0.13
CA LEU A 32 -13.12 -16.28 0.98
C LEU A 32 -14.65 -16.27 0.80
N THR A 33 -15.37 -16.85 1.77
CA THR A 33 -16.84 -16.92 1.79
C THR A 33 -17.43 -15.94 2.78
N THR A 34 -18.69 -15.51 2.55
CA THR A 34 -19.44 -14.65 3.47
C THR A 34 -19.62 -15.28 4.85
N LYS A 35 -19.72 -16.60 4.90
CA LYS A 35 -19.77 -17.38 6.16
C LYS A 35 -18.49 -17.22 6.98
N LEU A 36 -17.31 -17.40 6.36
CA LEU A 36 -16.01 -17.20 7.02
C LEU A 36 -15.86 -15.76 7.53
N ILE A 37 -16.30 -14.78 6.73
CA ILE A 37 -16.30 -13.37 7.11
C ILE A 37 -17.18 -13.13 8.36
N ALA A 38 -18.39 -13.67 8.37
CA ALA A 38 -19.33 -13.52 9.47
C ALA A 38 -18.78 -14.14 10.77
N GLU A 39 -18.23 -15.34 10.68
CA GLU A 39 -17.59 -16.02 11.79
C GLU A 39 -16.43 -15.22 12.38
N ALA A 40 -15.53 -14.71 11.54
CA ALA A 40 -14.38 -13.93 11.99
C ALA A 40 -14.75 -12.56 12.56
N ALA A 41 -15.76 -11.91 11.98
CA ALA A 41 -16.26 -10.62 12.46
C ALA A 41 -17.18 -10.75 13.70
N GLY A 42 -17.55 -11.97 14.10
CA GLY A 42 -18.46 -12.22 15.23
C GLY A 42 -19.87 -11.67 14.98
N VAL A 43 -20.34 -11.65 13.72
CA VAL A 43 -21.66 -11.14 13.34
C VAL A 43 -22.46 -12.18 12.57
N ALA A 44 -23.79 -12.00 12.49
CA ALA A 44 -24.60 -12.81 11.58
C ALA A 44 -24.30 -12.44 10.12
N GLU A 45 -24.34 -13.41 9.20
CA GLU A 45 -24.08 -13.20 7.77
C GLU A 45 -24.94 -12.09 7.17
N GLY A 46 -26.24 -12.03 7.50
CA GLY A 46 -27.14 -10.95 7.11
C GLY A 46 -26.75 -9.57 7.61
N THR A 47 -25.89 -9.47 8.63
CA THR A 47 -25.36 -8.19 9.12
C THR A 47 -24.32 -7.62 8.16
N ILE A 48 -23.54 -8.49 7.50
CA ILE A 48 -22.55 -8.07 6.50
C ILE A 48 -23.27 -7.36 5.35
N PHE A 49 -24.34 -7.93 4.82
CA PHE A 49 -25.12 -7.36 3.71
C PHE A 49 -25.92 -6.10 4.07
N ARG A 50 -26.11 -5.81 5.37
CA ARG A 50 -26.65 -4.51 5.82
C ARG A 50 -25.61 -3.40 5.77
N VAL A 51 -24.30 -3.75 5.88
CA VAL A 51 -23.19 -2.81 5.91
C VAL A 51 -22.56 -2.65 4.52
N PHE A 52 -22.51 -3.73 3.74
CA PHE A 52 -21.95 -3.79 2.40
C PHE A 52 -22.97 -4.42 1.46
N PRO A 53 -23.32 -3.77 0.34
CA PRO A 53 -24.37 -4.26 -0.58
C PRO A 53 -24.04 -5.64 -1.17
N ASP A 54 -22.76 -5.92 -1.35
CA ASP A 54 -22.24 -7.19 -1.86
C ASP A 54 -20.82 -7.47 -1.39
N LYS A 55 -20.29 -8.63 -1.75
CA LYS A 55 -18.92 -9.05 -1.43
C LYS A 55 -17.88 -8.16 -2.10
N GLU A 56 -18.14 -7.69 -3.31
CA GLU A 56 -17.22 -6.82 -4.06
C GLU A 56 -17.04 -5.47 -3.36
N ALA A 57 -18.12 -4.85 -2.91
CA ALA A 57 -18.11 -3.62 -2.13
C ALA A 57 -17.32 -3.78 -0.81
N LEU A 58 -17.44 -4.94 -0.15
CA LEU A 58 -16.65 -5.25 1.04
C LEU A 58 -15.16 -5.36 0.70
N LEU A 59 -14.79 -6.10 -0.36
CA LEU A 59 -13.39 -6.25 -0.77
C LEU A 59 -12.77 -4.90 -1.18
N HIS A 60 -13.52 -4.06 -1.89
CA HIS A 60 -13.10 -2.69 -2.20
C HIS A 60 -12.88 -1.85 -0.93
N ALA A 61 -13.76 -1.98 0.06
CA ALA A 61 -13.60 -1.28 1.32
C ALA A 61 -12.35 -1.74 2.09
N VAL A 62 -12.04 -3.04 2.10
CA VAL A 62 -10.82 -3.59 2.70
C VAL A 62 -9.56 -3.05 1.99
N ALA A 63 -9.57 -2.99 0.66
CA ALA A 63 -8.44 -2.46 -0.10
C ALA A 63 -8.26 -0.94 0.15
N ALA A 64 -9.35 -0.18 0.13
CA ALA A 64 -9.31 1.26 0.40
C ALA A 64 -8.81 1.58 1.82
N ASP A 65 -9.23 0.79 2.80
CA ASP A 65 -8.77 0.91 4.19
C ASP A 65 -7.28 0.54 4.33
N THR A 66 -6.85 -0.56 3.68
CA THR A 66 -5.44 -0.96 3.66
C THR A 66 -4.54 0.10 3.03
N LEU A 67 -5.04 0.83 2.05
CA LEU A 67 -4.34 1.93 1.36
C LEU A 67 -4.55 3.30 2.02
N ASN A 68 -5.24 3.38 3.17
CA ASN A 68 -5.60 4.65 3.80
C ASN A 68 -4.36 5.51 4.09
N PRO A 69 -4.28 6.73 3.50
CA PRO A 69 -3.11 7.60 3.65
C PRO A 69 -2.94 8.17 5.07
N ARG A 70 -4.03 8.27 5.85
CA ARG A 70 -4.00 8.84 7.21
C ARG A 70 -3.18 7.99 8.15
N ASP A 71 -3.45 6.68 8.19
CA ASP A 71 -2.72 5.74 9.05
C ASP A 71 -1.24 5.68 8.67
N ALA A 72 -0.94 5.72 7.36
CA ALA A 72 0.44 5.77 6.86
C ALA A 72 1.17 7.03 7.34
N ARG A 73 0.48 8.19 7.36
CA ARG A 73 1.04 9.44 7.83
C ARG A 73 1.38 9.42 9.31
N GLU A 74 0.43 8.98 10.14
CA GLU A 74 0.61 8.92 11.60
C GLU A 74 1.76 8.01 11.98
N HIS A 75 1.83 6.81 11.39
CA HIS A 75 2.93 5.86 11.61
C HIS A 75 4.28 6.43 11.17
N LEU A 76 4.34 7.09 9.99
CA LEU A 76 5.59 7.69 9.52
C LEU A 76 6.04 8.83 10.44
N GLN A 77 5.13 9.73 10.83
CA GLN A 77 5.46 10.82 11.76
C GLN A 77 5.94 10.29 13.11
N ALA A 78 5.31 9.25 13.64
CA ALA A 78 5.72 8.62 14.88
C ALA A 78 7.12 7.98 14.76
N ALA A 79 7.39 7.24 13.69
CA ALA A 79 8.67 6.58 13.45
C ALA A 79 9.83 7.57 13.27
N LEU A 80 9.57 8.74 12.68
CA LEU A 80 10.60 9.75 12.40
C LEU A 80 10.77 10.80 13.48
N ARG A 81 9.98 10.75 14.56
CA ARG A 81 9.98 11.80 15.61
C ARG A 81 11.37 12.06 16.19
N ASP A 82 12.11 11.01 16.46
CA ASP A 82 13.41 11.07 17.12
C ASP A 82 14.61 10.89 16.15
N ALA A 83 14.33 10.79 14.85
CA ALA A 83 15.36 10.64 13.82
C ALA A 83 15.89 12.02 13.40
N GLY A 84 17.19 12.28 13.66
CA GLY A 84 17.84 13.56 13.37
C GLY A 84 18.46 13.65 11.98
N ASP A 85 19.06 12.56 11.48
CA ASP A 85 19.83 12.53 10.25
C ASP A 85 19.08 11.86 9.09
N LEU A 86 19.49 12.21 7.86
CA LEU A 86 18.89 11.68 6.65
C LEU A 86 19.02 10.14 6.53
N PRO A 87 20.19 9.52 6.78
CA PRO A 87 20.32 8.06 6.70
C PRO A 87 19.35 7.30 7.59
N THR A 88 19.20 7.72 8.85
CA THR A 88 18.27 7.12 9.80
C THR A 88 16.82 7.30 9.32
N LYS A 89 16.45 8.50 8.85
CA LYS A 89 15.10 8.75 8.30
C LYS A 89 14.79 7.89 7.09
N VAL A 90 15.72 7.78 6.14
CA VAL A 90 15.54 6.96 4.93
C VAL A 90 15.36 5.48 5.30
N ARG A 91 16.19 4.95 6.20
CA ARG A 91 16.10 3.56 6.66
C ARG A 91 14.77 3.27 7.35
N LEU A 92 14.36 4.10 8.31
CA LEU A 92 13.08 3.94 9.02
C LEU A 92 11.89 4.06 8.07
N THR A 93 11.95 4.98 7.12
CA THR A 93 10.91 5.13 6.09
C THR A 93 10.84 3.91 5.20
N ALA A 94 11.99 3.38 4.76
CA ALA A 94 12.05 2.16 3.96
C ALA A 94 11.47 0.96 4.73
N ASP A 95 11.85 0.79 6.00
CA ASP A 95 11.35 -0.31 6.84
C ASP A 95 9.83 -0.26 7.00
N LEU A 96 9.29 0.91 7.35
CA LEU A 96 7.84 1.12 7.46
C LEU A 96 7.11 0.83 6.15
N MET A 97 7.67 1.27 5.03
CA MET A 97 7.09 1.03 3.71
C MET A 97 7.15 -0.44 3.31
N LEU A 98 8.25 -1.15 3.60
CA LEU A 98 8.40 -2.58 3.32
C LEU A 98 7.35 -3.39 4.08
N ASN A 99 7.22 -3.16 5.40
CA ASN A 99 6.24 -3.83 6.25
C ASN A 99 4.80 -3.60 5.77
N ARG A 100 4.49 -2.37 5.33
CA ARG A 100 3.17 -2.03 4.78
C ARG A 100 2.96 -2.60 3.37
N SER A 101 4.00 -2.60 2.53
CA SER A 101 3.92 -3.09 1.14
C SER A 101 3.57 -4.57 1.07
N ASP A 102 4.03 -5.39 1.99
CA ASP A 102 3.70 -6.82 2.03
C ASP A 102 2.18 -7.02 2.21
N GLN A 103 1.56 -6.25 3.11
CA GLN A 103 0.10 -6.28 3.32
C GLN A 103 -0.67 -5.75 2.10
N VAL A 104 -0.23 -4.62 1.53
CA VAL A 104 -0.87 -4.03 0.35
C VAL A 104 -0.80 -4.96 -0.85
N VAL A 105 0.38 -5.53 -1.13
CA VAL A 105 0.58 -6.47 -2.24
C VAL A 105 -0.29 -7.72 -2.04
N ALA A 106 -0.35 -8.28 -0.84
CA ALA A 106 -1.17 -9.45 -0.54
C ALA A 106 -2.66 -9.18 -0.78
N VAL A 107 -3.19 -8.05 -0.30
CA VAL A 107 -4.59 -7.64 -0.52
C VAL A 107 -4.88 -7.42 -2.00
N LEU A 108 -4.02 -6.68 -2.72
CA LEU A 108 -4.21 -6.42 -4.16
C LEU A 108 -4.14 -7.70 -5.00
N MET A 109 -3.27 -8.65 -4.65
CA MET A 109 -3.17 -9.93 -5.33
C MET A 109 -4.40 -10.80 -5.09
N ALA A 110 -4.92 -10.83 -3.86
CA ALA A 110 -6.16 -11.53 -3.53
C ALA A 110 -7.35 -10.95 -4.31
N MET A 111 -7.45 -9.62 -4.37
CA MET A 111 -8.48 -8.93 -5.16
C MET A 111 -8.35 -9.20 -6.67
N ARG A 112 -7.14 -9.20 -7.22
CA ARG A 112 -6.93 -9.49 -8.64
C ARG A 112 -7.46 -10.87 -9.02
N LYS A 113 -7.20 -11.89 -8.21
CA LYS A 113 -7.75 -13.23 -8.41
C LYS A 113 -9.28 -13.23 -8.42
N HIS A 114 -9.88 -12.51 -7.46
CA HIS A 114 -11.33 -12.39 -7.39
C HIS A 114 -11.91 -11.71 -8.64
N TRP A 115 -11.33 -10.63 -9.11
CA TRP A 115 -11.78 -9.93 -10.33
C TRP A 115 -11.64 -10.77 -11.59
N LEU A 116 -10.55 -11.51 -11.74
CA LEU A 116 -10.37 -12.42 -12.88
C LEU A 116 -11.42 -13.53 -12.88
N HIS A 117 -11.75 -14.11 -11.72
CA HIS A 117 -12.78 -15.14 -11.59
C HIS A 117 -14.18 -14.59 -11.91
N SER A 118 -14.55 -13.45 -11.32
CA SER A 118 -15.82 -12.78 -11.56
C SER A 118 -16.01 -12.34 -13.02
N ALA A 119 -14.94 -11.97 -13.71
CA ALA A 119 -14.97 -11.64 -15.14
C ALA A 119 -15.20 -12.89 -16.00
N GLN A 120 -14.62 -14.02 -15.61
CA GLN A 120 -14.77 -15.30 -16.30
C GLN A 120 -16.19 -15.88 -16.13
N GLU A 121 -16.77 -15.79 -14.93
CA GLU A 121 -18.15 -16.20 -14.65
C GLU A 121 -19.17 -15.34 -15.41
N ARG A 122 -18.96 -14.03 -15.52
CA ARG A 122 -19.80 -13.13 -16.31
C ARG A 122 -19.68 -13.40 -17.81
N GLY A 123 -18.51 -13.75 -18.32
CA GLY A 123 -18.30 -14.13 -19.71
C GLY A 123 -18.90 -15.48 -20.09
N ALA A 124 -18.99 -16.42 -19.14
CA ALA A 124 -19.59 -17.74 -19.34
C ALA A 124 -21.14 -17.71 -19.32
N SER A 125 -21.75 -16.70 -18.70
CA SER A 125 -23.22 -16.56 -18.62
C SER A 125 -23.86 -15.84 -19.79
N THR A 126 -23.05 -15.27 -20.72
CA THR A 126 -23.53 -14.66 -21.96
C THR A 126 -23.52 -15.74 -23.05
N GLY A 127 -24.58 -16.57 -23.08
CA GLY A 127 -24.87 -17.45 -24.20
C GLY A 127 -25.12 -16.64 -25.48
N PRO A 128 -24.98 -17.23 -26.68
CA PRO A 128 -25.04 -16.56 -27.97
C PRO A 128 -26.47 -16.25 -28.40
N ASP A 129 -27.18 -15.42 -27.63
CA ASP A 129 -28.49 -14.95 -28.08
C ASP A 129 -28.83 -13.57 -27.47
N ARG A 130 -28.34 -12.51 -28.16
CA ARG A 130 -29.00 -11.19 -28.15
C ARG A 130 -28.39 -10.32 -29.26
N GLY A 131 -29.32 -9.90 -30.14
CA GLY A 131 -29.19 -9.16 -31.36
C GLY A 131 -28.26 -7.96 -31.36
N GLU A 132 -27.69 -7.73 -32.52
CA GLU A 132 -27.02 -6.54 -32.99
C GLU A 132 -27.90 -5.30 -32.83
N ASP A 133 -27.84 -4.64 -31.70
CA ASP A 133 -28.24 -3.22 -31.55
C ASP A 133 -28.02 -2.78 -30.09
N ALA A 134 -26.76 -2.55 -29.70
CA ALA A 134 -26.43 -1.77 -28.53
C ALA A 134 -25.21 -0.90 -28.86
N GLY A 135 -25.51 0.38 -29.05
CA GLY A 135 -24.57 1.40 -29.51
C GLY A 135 -23.24 1.40 -28.77
N GLU A 136 -22.19 1.77 -29.49
CA GLU A 136 -20.78 1.80 -29.11
C GLU A 136 -20.41 2.75 -27.95
N GLU A 137 -21.38 3.29 -27.20
CA GLU A 137 -21.12 4.28 -26.15
C GLU A 137 -20.93 3.71 -24.74
N GLY A 138 -20.99 2.39 -24.51
CA GLY A 138 -20.97 1.76 -23.18
C GLY A 138 -19.68 1.09 -22.75
N SER A 139 -18.67 0.92 -23.59
CA SER A 139 -17.58 -0.04 -23.35
C SER A 139 -16.18 0.53 -23.13
N GLN A 140 -16.03 1.84 -22.90
CA GLN A 140 -14.74 2.41 -22.42
C GLN A 140 -14.75 2.63 -20.91
N LYS A 141 -15.13 1.64 -20.11
CA LYS A 141 -14.87 1.64 -18.66
C LYS A 141 -13.36 1.47 -18.44
N ARG A 142 -12.75 2.59 -18.17
CA ARG A 142 -11.40 2.91 -17.71
C ARG A 142 -10.63 1.71 -17.18
N HIS A 143 -9.64 1.24 -17.92
CA HIS A 143 -8.68 0.20 -17.53
C HIS A 143 -7.57 0.75 -16.59
N GLY A 144 -7.84 1.86 -15.89
CA GLY A 144 -6.92 2.45 -14.92
C GLY A 144 -7.11 1.87 -13.51
N PRO A 145 -6.14 2.07 -12.63
CA PRO A 145 -6.28 1.69 -11.24
C PRO A 145 -7.46 2.45 -10.58
N PRO A 146 -8.15 1.85 -9.59
CA PRO A 146 -9.19 2.53 -8.83
C PRO A 146 -8.70 3.87 -8.26
N GLU A 147 -9.60 4.86 -8.15
CA GLU A 147 -9.27 6.22 -7.69
C GLU A 147 -8.54 6.23 -6.34
N TYR A 148 -8.97 5.39 -5.39
CA TYR A 148 -8.33 5.29 -4.08
C TYR A 148 -6.86 4.84 -4.17
N VAL A 149 -6.48 4.07 -5.19
CA VAL A 149 -5.09 3.68 -5.44
C VAL A 149 -4.28 4.88 -5.91
N VAL A 150 -4.86 5.70 -6.80
CA VAL A 150 -4.21 6.92 -7.32
C VAL A 150 -4.00 7.93 -6.18
N VAL A 151 -5.05 8.17 -5.37
CA VAL A 151 -5.00 9.08 -4.22
C VAL A 151 -3.96 8.62 -3.18
N ALA A 152 -3.96 7.32 -2.82
CA ALA A 152 -2.99 6.78 -1.89
C ALA A 152 -1.54 6.93 -2.41
N HIS A 153 -1.36 6.77 -3.70
CA HIS A 153 -0.07 6.89 -4.37
C HIS A 153 0.48 8.32 -4.34
N GLN A 154 -0.38 9.30 -4.64
CA GLN A 154 -0.02 10.71 -4.56
C GLN A 154 0.31 11.14 -3.13
N ALA A 155 -0.56 10.78 -2.17
CA ALA A 155 -0.35 11.09 -0.77
C ALA A 155 0.96 10.49 -0.21
N LEU A 156 1.32 9.27 -0.64
CA LEU A 156 2.60 8.66 -0.27
C LEU A 156 3.77 9.47 -0.82
N LEU A 157 3.77 9.83 -2.11
CA LEU A 157 4.85 10.61 -2.71
C LEU A 157 5.02 11.98 -2.05
N GLU A 158 3.93 12.68 -1.74
CA GLU A 158 3.97 13.96 -1.02
C GLU A 158 4.67 13.79 0.34
N ARG A 159 4.33 12.74 1.10
CA ARG A 159 4.95 12.47 2.40
C ARG A 159 6.44 12.11 2.31
N LEU A 160 6.81 11.30 1.33
CA LEU A 160 8.20 10.98 1.10
C LEU A 160 8.99 12.24 0.69
N THR A 161 8.41 13.10 -0.14
CA THR A 161 9.01 14.38 -0.52
C THR A 161 9.26 15.27 0.70
N GLU A 162 8.33 15.35 1.66
CA GLU A 162 8.52 16.10 2.90
C GLU A 162 9.72 15.59 3.72
N VAL A 163 9.93 14.26 3.77
CA VAL A 163 11.09 13.66 4.47
C VAL A 163 12.40 14.13 3.85
N PHE A 164 12.49 14.14 2.52
CA PHE A 164 13.69 14.55 1.79
C PHE A 164 13.86 16.07 1.73
N ALA A 165 12.78 16.85 1.71
CA ALA A 165 12.82 18.31 1.65
C ALA A 165 13.54 18.92 2.87
N ALA A 166 13.42 18.32 4.04
CA ALA A 166 14.13 18.73 5.25
C ALA A 166 15.66 18.57 5.15
N HIS A 167 16.16 17.88 4.13
CA HIS A 167 17.57 17.56 3.90
C HIS A 167 17.99 17.87 2.45
N ALA A 168 17.33 18.83 1.81
CA ALA A 168 17.54 19.12 0.39
C ALA A 168 18.98 19.50 0.03
N ASP A 169 19.70 20.12 0.95
CA ASP A 169 21.11 20.51 0.82
C ASP A 169 22.08 19.31 0.84
N GLU A 170 21.68 18.20 1.41
CA GLU A 170 22.43 16.95 1.43
C GLU A 170 22.26 16.11 0.15
N LEU A 171 21.31 16.49 -0.74
CA LEU A 171 20.94 15.69 -1.91
C LEU A 171 21.62 16.20 -3.19
N THR A 172 21.86 15.25 -4.11
CA THR A 172 22.29 15.53 -5.51
C THR A 172 21.12 15.58 -6.51
N VAL A 173 19.92 15.24 -6.05
CA VAL A 173 18.66 15.24 -6.83
C VAL A 173 17.60 16.02 -6.07
N THR A 174 16.49 16.37 -6.72
CA THR A 174 15.39 17.03 -6.01
C THR A 174 14.70 16.09 -5.00
N PRO A 175 14.09 16.61 -3.93
CA PRO A 175 13.36 15.82 -2.94
C PRO A 175 12.29 14.90 -3.57
N GLU A 176 11.58 15.38 -4.60
CA GLU A 176 10.56 14.61 -5.33
C GLU A 176 11.20 13.41 -6.06
N ARG A 177 12.40 13.63 -6.63
CA ARG A 177 13.13 12.57 -7.31
C ARG A 177 13.65 11.52 -6.32
N ALA A 178 14.14 11.95 -5.17
CA ALA A 178 14.56 11.05 -4.09
C ALA A 178 13.38 10.22 -3.56
N ALA A 179 12.23 10.86 -3.35
CA ALA A 179 10.98 10.21 -2.95
C ALA A 179 10.54 9.15 -3.96
N LEU A 180 10.58 9.48 -5.25
CA LEU A 180 10.24 8.56 -6.34
C LEU A 180 11.19 7.35 -6.37
N LEU A 181 12.50 7.58 -6.21
CA LEU A 181 13.52 6.52 -6.19
C LEU A 181 13.32 5.58 -5.00
N LEU A 182 13.14 6.12 -3.79
CA LEU A 182 12.86 5.32 -2.59
C LEU A 182 11.63 4.43 -2.80
N ARG A 183 10.53 5.03 -3.24
CA ARG A 183 9.29 4.28 -3.52
C ARG A 183 9.50 3.18 -4.55
N THR A 184 10.24 3.47 -5.63
CA THR A 184 10.48 2.51 -6.71
C THR A 184 11.31 1.32 -6.21
N LEU A 185 12.33 1.55 -5.40
CA LEU A 185 13.14 0.50 -4.80
C LEU A 185 12.30 -0.39 -3.87
N VAL A 186 11.49 0.22 -3.00
CA VAL A 186 10.63 -0.53 -2.07
C VAL A 186 9.60 -1.38 -2.83
N LEU A 187 8.83 -0.78 -3.73
CA LEU A 187 7.79 -1.50 -4.47
C LEU A 187 8.38 -2.52 -5.44
N GLY A 188 9.51 -2.22 -6.07
CA GLY A 188 10.23 -3.14 -6.94
C GLY A 188 10.70 -4.37 -6.18
N SER A 189 11.25 -4.18 -4.98
CA SER A 189 11.68 -5.26 -4.08
C SER A 189 10.53 -6.18 -3.63
N ARG A 190 9.30 -5.68 -3.60
CA ARG A 190 8.09 -6.44 -3.22
C ARG A 190 7.25 -6.91 -4.40
N ASN A 191 7.78 -6.78 -5.62
CA ASN A 191 7.10 -7.33 -6.79
C ASN A 191 6.91 -8.85 -6.64
N PRO A 192 5.73 -9.41 -6.96
CA PRO A 192 5.47 -10.85 -6.86
C PRO A 192 6.43 -11.76 -7.63
N GLY A 193 7.12 -11.21 -8.64
CA GLY A 193 8.16 -11.93 -9.38
C GLY A 193 9.52 -12.01 -8.68
N VAL A 194 9.71 -11.27 -7.56
CA VAL A 194 10.95 -11.29 -6.76
C VAL A 194 10.84 -12.38 -5.71
N ARG A 195 11.79 -13.33 -5.71
CA ARG A 195 11.85 -14.40 -4.72
C ARG A 195 12.09 -13.82 -3.33
N PRO A 196 11.57 -14.43 -2.25
CA PRO A 196 11.75 -13.91 -0.88
C PRO A 196 13.21 -13.64 -0.51
N GLU A 197 14.14 -14.51 -0.94
CA GLU A 197 15.58 -14.39 -0.70
C GLU A 197 16.27 -13.26 -1.47
N ASP A 198 15.63 -12.77 -2.55
CA ASP A 198 16.14 -11.66 -3.38
C ASP A 198 15.53 -10.30 -2.97
N ARG A 199 14.67 -10.27 -1.96
CA ARG A 199 14.02 -9.05 -1.48
C ARG A 199 15.00 -8.18 -0.71
N LEU A 200 15.05 -6.90 -1.06
CA LEU A 200 15.89 -5.94 -0.36
C LEU A 200 15.36 -5.64 1.05
N SER A 201 16.28 -5.52 1.99
CA SER A 201 16.05 -4.99 3.33
C SER A 201 16.01 -3.46 3.33
N ALA A 202 15.55 -2.87 4.44
CA ALA A 202 15.55 -1.41 4.61
C ALA A 202 16.97 -0.82 4.57
N ASP A 203 17.95 -1.53 5.14
CA ASP A 203 19.35 -1.10 5.14
C ASP A 203 19.96 -1.13 3.74
N GLU A 204 19.69 -2.16 2.94
CA GLU A 204 20.16 -2.24 1.56
C GLU A 204 19.53 -1.15 0.68
N ILE A 205 18.21 -0.91 0.81
CA ILE A 205 17.51 0.15 0.08
C ILE A 205 18.10 1.52 0.45
N ALA A 206 18.27 1.80 1.75
CA ALA A 206 18.84 3.05 2.22
C ALA A 206 20.28 3.22 1.73
N GLY A 207 21.10 2.16 1.81
CA GLY A 207 22.49 2.16 1.35
C GLY A 207 22.61 2.44 -0.15
N VAL A 208 21.82 1.74 -1.00
CA VAL A 208 21.83 1.96 -2.45
C VAL A 208 21.34 3.36 -2.81
N LEU A 209 20.25 3.82 -2.19
CA LEU A 209 19.69 5.13 -2.45
C LEU A 209 20.65 6.25 -2.06
N LEU A 210 21.15 6.24 -0.83
CA LEU A 210 22.01 7.32 -0.32
C LEU A 210 23.37 7.37 -1.02
N ASN A 211 23.96 6.25 -1.37
CA ASN A 211 25.21 6.24 -2.15
C ASN A 211 25.01 6.81 -3.56
N GLY A 212 23.79 6.74 -4.12
CA GLY A 212 23.46 7.29 -5.43
C GLY A 212 23.04 8.76 -5.42
N ILE A 213 22.38 9.24 -4.35
CA ILE A 213 21.76 10.58 -4.31
C ILE A 213 22.31 11.53 -3.25
N HIS A 214 23.11 11.03 -2.31
CA HIS A 214 23.70 11.86 -1.26
C HIS A 214 24.90 12.65 -1.80
N ARG A 215 24.95 13.93 -1.50
CA ARG A 215 26.09 14.77 -1.86
C ARG A 215 27.29 14.42 -0.98
N ARG A 216 28.34 13.87 -1.59
CA ARG A 216 29.59 13.63 -0.88
C ARG A 216 30.29 14.97 -0.64
N ASP A 217 30.63 15.28 0.60
CA ASP A 217 31.50 16.41 0.92
C ASP A 217 32.90 16.17 0.31
N THR A 218 33.22 16.90 -0.76
CA THR A 218 34.51 16.86 -1.42
C THR A 218 35.58 17.59 -0.62
N ARG A 219 35.28 18.15 0.55
CA ARG A 219 36.21 18.97 1.34
C ARG A 219 37.31 18.17 2.06
N THR A 220 37.15 16.87 2.22
CA THR A 220 38.11 16.06 3.00
C THR A 220 39.34 15.62 2.22
N HIS A 221 39.37 15.74 0.89
CA HIS A 221 40.54 15.33 0.10
C HIS A 221 41.58 16.43 -0.14
N HIS A 222 41.20 17.73 0.01
CA HIS A 222 42.17 18.82 -0.20
C HIS A 222 43.06 19.08 1.02
N GLN A 223 42.66 18.69 2.24
CA GLN A 223 43.50 18.87 3.43
C GLN A 223 44.56 17.77 3.63
N ARG A 224 44.37 16.57 3.06
CA ARG A 224 45.41 15.52 3.10
C ARG A 224 46.55 15.76 2.11
N ALA A 225 46.28 16.36 0.97
CA ALA A 225 47.30 16.66 -0.03
C ALA A 225 48.20 17.85 0.34
N GLN A 226 47.79 18.70 1.29
CA GLN A 226 48.62 19.83 1.75
C GLN A 226 49.49 19.51 2.97
N ASN A 227 49.22 18.39 3.67
CA ASN A 227 50.04 17.97 4.83
C ASN A 227 51.14 16.92 4.50
N GLU A 228 51.19 16.43 3.27
CA GLU A 228 52.26 15.49 2.82
C GLU A 228 53.35 16.16 1.96
N GLY A 229 53.39 17.49 1.94
CA GLY A 229 54.32 18.30 1.13
C GLY A 229 55.24 19.25 1.93
N GLU A 230 55.41 19.06 3.28
CA GLU A 230 56.43 19.76 4.06
C GLU A 230 57.45 18.79 4.65
#